data_0c34d6c56f3efc11c3b032ec042c80f4
#
_entry.id   0c34d6c56f3efc11c3b032ec042c80f4
#
_cell.length_a   1.000
_cell.length_b   1.000
_cell.length_c   1.000
_cell.angle_alpha   90.00
_cell.angle_beta   90.00
_cell.angle_gamma   90.00
#
_symmetry.space_group_name_H-M   'P 1'
#
loop_
_entity.id
_entity.type
_entity.pdbx_description
1 polymer ?
#
loop_
_entity_poly.entity_id
_entity_poly.type
_entity_poly.pdbx_seq_one_letter_code
_entity_poly.pdbx_strand_id
1 'polypeptide(L)'
;MNKIIIPEAFSNYLLSTTWAIDMEYGMSYMAKVLYSQSLGIRHQQPAPFAVVGDGGVTQVDSLSSMSSGSMLRLRYSGAMVTDDQVCGQEGIQTLADRMYNAYSSKNVAGILLELNSGGGEGLSADIMGEVMADRNKPVVVRTHILGSAAVKAAVQADEVIASNPNARIGSIGAFFSVNKSFVAWYQENVDDIYATTSQDKNLEFRSYLEGDKMPMKKLIDKYDSDFKSFVSTHRNLKGSAATVKETLSGGMFEATDAKSRGLIDGIGGLSYAVKRLQSHIRNFKS
;
A
#
# COMPACT_ATOMS: atom_id res chain seq x y z
N MET A 1 2.13 -36.21 -6.16
CA MET A 1 1.85 -34.84 -5.62
C MET A 1 2.85 -33.91 -6.25
N ASN A 2 2.42 -33.03 -7.14
CA ASN A 2 3.30 -31.98 -7.70
C ASN A 2 3.66 -31.05 -6.54
N LYS A 3 4.93 -30.95 -6.19
CA LYS A 3 5.43 -29.94 -5.27
C LYS A 3 5.11 -28.56 -5.86
N ILE A 4 4.24 -27.81 -5.20
CA ILE A 4 4.09 -26.39 -5.50
C ILE A 4 5.42 -25.75 -5.09
N ILE A 5 6.25 -25.42 -6.08
CA ILE A 5 7.48 -24.65 -5.85
C ILE A 5 7.02 -23.22 -5.61
N ILE A 6 6.98 -22.80 -4.36
CA ILE A 6 6.78 -21.38 -4.03
C ILE A 6 8.04 -20.65 -4.51
N PRO A 7 7.93 -19.66 -5.40
CA PRO A 7 9.10 -18.92 -5.87
C PRO A 7 9.87 -18.31 -4.70
N GLU A 8 11.19 -18.33 -4.78
CA GLU A 8 12.09 -17.87 -3.71
C GLU A 8 11.80 -16.42 -3.29
N ALA A 9 11.51 -15.53 -4.23
CA ALA A 9 11.10 -14.15 -3.95
C ALA A 9 9.82 -14.07 -3.10
N PHE A 10 8.87 -14.99 -3.32
CA PHE A 10 7.62 -15.02 -2.58
C PHE A 10 7.80 -15.66 -1.19
N SER A 11 8.66 -16.66 -1.08
CA SER A 11 8.99 -17.27 0.20
C SER A 11 9.74 -16.27 1.10
N ASN A 12 10.68 -15.51 0.55
CA ASN A 12 11.36 -14.43 1.27
C ASN A 12 10.39 -13.32 1.69
N TYR A 13 9.45 -12.98 0.84
CA TYR A 13 8.40 -12.01 1.10
C TYR A 13 7.48 -12.42 2.27
N LEU A 14 7.10 -13.70 2.37
CA LEU A 14 6.27 -14.20 3.48
C LEU A 14 7.04 -14.33 4.80
N LEU A 15 8.37 -14.29 4.77
CA LEU A 15 9.21 -14.66 5.92
C LEU A 15 9.85 -13.47 6.62
N SER A 16 9.88 -12.29 6.01
CA SER A 16 10.74 -11.20 6.47
C SER A 16 10.03 -9.92 6.85
N THR A 17 8.71 -9.80 6.69
CA THR A 17 8.04 -8.50 6.80
C THR A 17 6.82 -8.50 7.71
N THR A 18 6.65 -7.38 8.42
CA THR A 18 5.40 -7.06 9.10
C THR A 18 4.35 -6.73 8.06
N TRP A 19 3.27 -7.50 8.05
CA TRP A 19 2.19 -7.37 7.08
C TRP A 19 1.11 -6.42 7.57
N ALA A 20 0.74 -5.52 6.70
CA ALA A 20 -0.46 -4.74 6.77
C ALA A 20 -1.24 -4.94 5.45
N ILE A 21 -1.89 -6.10 5.30
CA ILE A 21 -2.67 -6.48 4.11
C ILE A 21 -4.03 -7.02 4.51
N ASP A 22 -5.06 -6.70 3.74
CA ASP A 22 -6.34 -7.38 3.82
C ASP A 22 -6.21 -8.83 3.35
N MET A 23 -6.56 -9.82 4.19
CA MET A 23 -6.29 -11.23 3.92
C MET A 23 -7.07 -11.78 2.73
N GLU A 24 -8.32 -11.38 2.53
CA GLU A 24 -9.13 -11.81 1.38
C GLU A 24 -8.49 -11.34 0.08
N TYR A 25 -8.04 -10.08 0.07
CA TYR A 25 -7.29 -9.52 -1.05
C TYR A 25 -5.95 -10.22 -1.25
N GLY A 26 -5.17 -10.42 -0.19
CA GLY A 26 -3.87 -11.08 -0.23
C GLY A 26 -3.95 -12.49 -0.80
N MET A 27 -4.90 -13.29 -0.36
CA MET A 27 -5.13 -14.66 -0.85
C MET A 27 -5.53 -14.68 -2.33
N SER A 28 -6.43 -13.79 -2.74
CA SER A 28 -6.85 -13.66 -4.14
C SER A 28 -5.70 -13.20 -5.04
N TYR A 29 -4.88 -12.26 -4.57
CA TYR A 29 -3.69 -11.78 -5.28
C TYR A 29 -2.65 -12.90 -5.45
N MET A 30 -2.36 -13.64 -4.37
CA MET A 30 -1.45 -14.78 -4.38
C MET A 30 -1.86 -15.84 -5.41
N ALA A 31 -3.14 -16.20 -5.44
CA ALA A 31 -3.66 -17.17 -6.40
C ALA A 31 -3.41 -16.72 -7.85
N LYS A 32 -3.59 -15.43 -8.17
CA LYS A 32 -3.31 -14.87 -9.49
C LYS A 32 -1.83 -14.91 -9.83
N VAL A 33 -0.95 -14.56 -8.89
CA VAL A 33 0.52 -14.59 -9.10
C VAL A 33 0.98 -16.01 -9.39
N LEU A 34 0.60 -16.99 -8.58
CA LEU A 34 0.96 -18.39 -8.75
C LEU A 34 0.44 -18.95 -10.10
N TYR A 35 -0.79 -18.59 -10.48
CA TYR A 35 -1.37 -19.01 -11.75
C TYR A 35 -0.61 -18.39 -12.94
N SER A 36 -0.32 -17.09 -12.91
CA SER A 36 0.44 -16.42 -13.96
C SER A 36 1.85 -17.00 -14.12
N GLN A 37 2.51 -17.32 -13.01
CA GLN A 37 3.83 -17.96 -13.03
C GLN A 37 3.78 -19.38 -13.62
N SER A 38 2.76 -20.16 -13.28
CA SER A 38 2.58 -21.52 -13.82
C SER A 38 2.41 -21.54 -15.35
N LEU A 39 1.91 -20.43 -15.91
CA LEU A 39 1.74 -20.22 -17.36
C LEU A 39 2.92 -19.50 -18.03
N GLY A 40 3.97 -19.10 -17.27
CA GLY A 40 5.08 -18.32 -17.79
C GLY A 40 4.67 -16.90 -18.26
N ILE A 41 3.53 -16.40 -17.80
CA ILE A 41 3.04 -15.07 -18.17
C ILE A 41 3.87 -14.02 -17.43
N ARG A 42 4.58 -13.18 -18.20
CA ARG A 42 5.18 -11.96 -17.67
C ARG A 42 4.18 -10.82 -17.80
N HIS A 43 3.83 -10.18 -16.69
CA HIS A 43 3.01 -8.98 -16.73
C HIS A 43 3.80 -7.86 -17.44
N GLN A 44 3.30 -7.39 -18.58
CA GLN A 44 3.82 -6.14 -19.15
C GLN A 44 3.37 -4.98 -18.24
N GLN A 45 4.34 -4.22 -17.79
CA GLN A 45 4.08 -2.98 -17.08
C GLN A 45 3.34 -2.02 -18.05
N PRO A 46 2.22 -1.41 -17.64
CA PRO A 46 1.61 -0.34 -18.44
C PRO A 46 2.60 0.81 -18.60
N ALA A 47 2.42 1.65 -19.63
CA ALA A 47 3.22 2.86 -19.80
C ALA A 47 3.24 3.64 -18.47
N PRO A 48 4.44 4.07 -18.01
CA PRO A 48 4.62 4.58 -16.65
C PRO A 48 3.85 5.88 -16.39
N PHE A 49 3.53 6.62 -17.44
CA PHE A 49 2.90 7.92 -17.33
C PHE A 49 1.69 8.04 -18.24
N ALA A 50 0.70 8.81 -17.78
CA ALA A 50 -0.43 9.21 -18.61
C ALA A 50 -0.88 10.62 -18.21
N VAL A 51 -1.28 11.42 -19.18
CA VAL A 51 -2.00 12.68 -18.95
C VAL A 51 -3.48 12.38 -18.79
N VAL A 52 -4.11 12.99 -17.80
CA VAL A 52 -5.55 12.88 -17.58
C VAL A 52 -6.19 14.26 -17.66
N GLY A 53 -7.39 14.34 -18.26
CA GLY A 53 -8.15 15.57 -18.39
C GLY A 53 -9.61 15.29 -18.79
N ASP A 54 -10.36 16.34 -19.10
CA ASP A 54 -11.78 16.23 -19.48
C ASP A 54 -11.98 15.40 -20.76
N GLY A 55 -10.94 15.33 -21.63
CA GLY A 55 -10.94 14.52 -22.85
C GLY A 55 -10.55 13.05 -22.63
N GLY A 56 -10.29 12.62 -21.41
CA GLY A 56 -9.91 11.24 -21.10
C GLY A 56 -8.46 11.06 -20.64
N VAL A 57 -7.86 9.94 -21.02
CA VAL A 57 -6.51 9.54 -20.63
C VAL A 57 -5.66 9.30 -21.87
N THR A 58 -4.51 9.97 -21.93
CA THR A 58 -3.53 9.80 -23.03
C THR A 58 -2.22 9.31 -22.45
N GLN A 59 -1.70 8.19 -22.96
CA GLN A 59 -0.40 7.67 -22.60
C GLN A 59 0.72 8.59 -23.11
N VAL A 60 1.78 8.73 -22.31
CA VAL A 60 2.95 9.52 -22.66
C VAL A 60 4.24 8.75 -22.31
N ASP A 61 5.27 8.91 -23.11
CA ASP A 61 6.53 8.19 -22.94
C ASP A 61 7.39 8.80 -21.82
N SER A 62 7.22 10.09 -21.55
CA SER A 62 8.01 10.80 -20.52
C SER A 62 7.26 12.03 -20.00
N LEU A 63 7.68 12.50 -18.82
CA LEU A 63 7.16 13.76 -18.25
C LEU A 63 7.56 14.99 -19.10
N SER A 64 8.67 14.91 -19.84
CA SER A 64 9.12 15.99 -20.72
C SER A 64 8.25 16.15 -21.98
N SER A 65 7.55 15.11 -22.41
CA SER A 65 6.61 15.17 -23.54
C SER A 65 5.24 15.75 -23.18
N MET A 66 4.99 15.98 -21.88
CA MET A 66 3.74 16.58 -21.40
C MET A 66 3.74 18.09 -21.62
N SER A 67 2.58 18.64 -21.93
CA SER A 67 2.38 20.10 -21.93
C SER A 67 2.48 20.67 -20.51
N SER A 68 2.94 21.91 -20.37
CA SER A 68 2.95 22.58 -19.08
C SER A 68 1.54 22.68 -18.48
N GLY A 69 1.43 22.45 -17.19
CA GLY A 69 0.13 22.45 -16.49
C GLY A 69 -0.68 21.15 -16.62
N SER A 70 -0.08 20.09 -17.14
CA SER A 70 -0.75 18.79 -17.27
C SER A 70 -1.02 18.14 -15.92
N MET A 71 -2.12 17.41 -15.83
CA MET A 71 -2.43 16.50 -14.72
C MET A 71 -1.87 15.11 -15.03
N LEU A 72 -0.96 14.63 -14.20
CA LEU A 72 -0.35 13.32 -14.32
C LEU A 72 -1.25 12.25 -13.68
N ARG A 73 -1.48 11.14 -14.37
CA ARG A 73 -2.09 9.95 -13.81
C ARG A 73 -1.04 8.89 -13.56
N LEU A 74 -0.91 8.46 -12.32
CA LEU A 74 -0.13 7.30 -11.91
C LEU A 74 -1.08 6.19 -11.47
N ARG A 75 -0.68 4.93 -11.66
CA ARG A 75 -1.48 3.77 -11.26
C ARG A 75 -0.61 2.78 -10.50
N TYR A 76 -1.15 2.30 -9.39
CA TYR A 76 -0.62 1.15 -8.67
C TYR A 76 -1.75 0.17 -8.38
N SER A 77 -1.53 -1.11 -8.66
CA SER A 77 -2.52 -2.15 -8.38
C SER A 77 -1.81 -3.44 -8.01
N GLY A 78 -2.17 -4.00 -6.88
CA GLY A 78 -1.57 -5.21 -6.35
C GLY A 78 -1.22 -5.08 -4.87
N ALA A 79 -0.56 -6.09 -4.31
CA ALA A 79 -0.01 -6.00 -2.97
C ALA A 79 1.12 -4.96 -2.93
N MET A 80 1.17 -4.15 -1.88
CA MET A 80 2.24 -3.18 -1.70
C MET A 80 3.51 -3.89 -1.25
N VAL A 81 4.46 -3.99 -2.17
CA VAL A 81 5.79 -4.56 -1.97
C VAL A 81 6.82 -3.46 -2.13
N THR A 82 7.91 -3.52 -1.37
CA THR A 82 8.94 -2.48 -1.40
C THR A 82 9.67 -2.46 -2.74
N ASP A 83 10.17 -3.61 -3.17
CA ASP A 83 10.99 -3.75 -4.39
C ASP A 83 10.19 -4.34 -5.55
N ASP A 84 10.64 -4.05 -6.77
CA ASP A 84 10.10 -4.65 -7.99
C ASP A 84 10.24 -6.17 -7.95
N GLN A 85 9.16 -6.87 -8.26
CA GLN A 85 9.14 -8.33 -8.23
C GLN A 85 9.53 -8.93 -9.59
N VAL A 86 10.27 -10.04 -9.56
CA VAL A 86 10.71 -10.76 -10.77
C VAL A 86 9.54 -11.16 -11.67
N CYS A 87 8.36 -11.38 -11.11
CA CYS A 87 7.13 -11.68 -11.85
C CYS A 87 6.42 -10.46 -12.45
N GLY A 88 7.01 -9.25 -12.34
CA GLY A 88 6.54 -8.03 -12.99
C GLY A 88 5.60 -7.15 -12.15
N GLN A 89 5.35 -7.46 -10.87
CA GLN A 89 4.72 -6.52 -9.95
C GLN A 89 5.71 -5.37 -9.67
N GLU A 90 5.28 -4.14 -9.90
CA GLU A 90 6.03 -2.94 -9.56
C GLU A 90 6.12 -2.78 -8.03
N GLY A 91 7.30 -2.44 -7.53
CA GLY A 91 7.52 -2.09 -6.14
C GLY A 91 7.09 -0.65 -5.83
N ILE A 92 6.88 -0.38 -4.57
CA ILE A 92 6.53 0.96 -4.10
C ILE A 92 7.70 1.94 -4.28
N GLN A 93 8.95 1.46 -4.22
CA GLN A 93 10.11 2.31 -4.49
C GLN A 93 10.06 2.90 -5.90
N THR A 94 9.71 2.10 -6.92
CA THR A 94 9.54 2.59 -8.29
C THR A 94 8.39 3.61 -8.40
N LEU A 95 7.27 3.41 -7.70
CA LEU A 95 6.18 4.39 -7.65
C LEU A 95 6.64 5.69 -6.96
N ALA A 96 7.38 5.59 -5.85
CA ALA A 96 7.95 6.72 -5.13
C ALA A 96 8.84 7.58 -6.03
N ASP A 97 9.75 6.95 -6.76
CA ASP A 97 10.64 7.63 -7.72
C ASP A 97 9.84 8.36 -8.81
N ARG A 98 8.77 7.75 -9.31
CA ARG A 98 7.88 8.42 -10.28
C ARG A 98 7.16 9.63 -9.67
N MET A 99 6.76 9.57 -8.42
CA MET A 99 6.13 10.70 -7.73
C MET A 99 7.15 11.82 -7.49
N TYR A 100 8.36 11.55 -7.04
CA TYR A 100 9.42 12.54 -6.89
C TYR A 100 9.81 13.19 -8.23
N ASN A 101 9.90 12.39 -9.31
CA ASN A 101 10.10 12.92 -10.66
C ASN A 101 8.95 13.85 -11.09
N ALA A 102 7.71 13.50 -10.75
CA ALA A 102 6.54 14.34 -11.01
C ALA A 102 6.57 15.65 -10.20
N TYR A 103 6.98 15.60 -8.92
CA TYR A 103 7.14 16.76 -8.08
C TYR A 103 8.19 17.73 -8.64
N SER A 104 9.26 17.21 -9.21
CA SER A 104 10.33 18.01 -9.84
C SER A 104 9.98 18.52 -11.24
N SER A 105 9.00 17.95 -11.93
CA SER A 105 8.66 18.30 -13.31
C SER A 105 7.86 19.60 -13.41
N LYS A 106 8.32 20.54 -14.22
CA LYS A 106 7.60 21.81 -14.51
C LYS A 106 6.31 21.59 -15.33
N ASN A 107 6.19 20.46 -16.01
CA ASN A 107 5.03 20.15 -16.85
C ASN A 107 3.86 19.59 -16.04
N VAL A 108 4.11 19.02 -14.86
CA VAL A 108 3.08 18.43 -14.00
C VAL A 108 2.53 19.47 -13.04
N ALA A 109 1.23 19.72 -13.09
CA ALA A 109 0.53 20.63 -12.18
C ALA A 109 -0.08 19.91 -10.97
N GLY A 110 -0.40 18.62 -11.10
CA GLY A 110 -0.97 17.81 -10.03
C GLY A 110 -1.03 16.34 -10.43
N ILE A 111 -1.24 15.47 -9.46
CA ILE A 111 -1.18 14.02 -9.63
C ILE A 111 -2.52 13.39 -9.26
N LEU A 112 -3.09 12.59 -10.17
CA LEU A 112 -4.15 11.64 -9.88
C LEU A 112 -3.51 10.26 -9.67
N LEU A 113 -3.43 9.83 -8.43
CA LEU A 113 -2.94 8.51 -8.07
C LEU A 113 -4.10 7.52 -7.99
N GLU A 114 -4.17 6.57 -8.91
CA GLU A 114 -5.08 5.43 -8.81
C GLU A 114 -4.41 4.31 -8.03
N LEU A 115 -4.70 4.24 -6.75
CA LEU A 115 -4.14 3.26 -5.81
C LEU A 115 -5.19 2.20 -5.48
N ASN A 116 -4.99 0.97 -5.97
CA ASN A 116 -5.88 -0.16 -5.76
C ASN A 116 -5.13 -1.31 -5.11
N SER A 117 -5.16 -1.34 -3.79
CA SER A 117 -4.42 -2.32 -3.01
C SER A 117 -5.13 -2.67 -1.70
N GLY A 118 -5.07 -3.93 -1.33
CA GLY A 118 -5.46 -4.40 0.01
C GLY A 118 -4.39 -4.15 1.07
N GLY A 119 -3.28 -3.52 0.71
CA GLY A 119 -2.13 -3.32 1.57
C GLY A 119 -0.95 -4.21 1.21
N GLY A 120 -0.04 -4.41 2.15
CA GLY A 120 1.20 -5.16 1.93
C GLY A 120 2.21 -4.97 3.05
N GLU A 121 3.46 -4.74 2.70
CA GLU A 121 4.56 -4.50 3.63
C GLU A 121 4.40 -3.18 4.38
N GLY A 122 4.71 -3.19 5.68
CA GLY A 122 4.70 -1.98 6.48
C GLY A 122 5.69 -0.92 5.96
N LEU A 123 6.88 -1.34 5.54
CA LEU A 123 7.89 -0.46 4.93
C LEU A 123 7.39 0.26 3.67
N SER A 124 6.64 -0.44 2.81
CA SER A 124 6.01 0.17 1.64
C SER A 124 5.07 1.33 2.01
N ALA A 125 4.34 1.18 3.11
CA ALA A 125 3.46 2.24 3.61
C ALA A 125 4.26 3.42 4.17
N ASP A 126 5.40 3.18 4.80
CA ASP A 126 6.29 4.22 5.34
C ASP A 126 6.93 5.04 4.20
N ILE A 127 7.46 4.37 3.16
CA ILE A 127 7.99 5.01 1.96
C ILE A 127 6.94 5.93 1.31
N MET A 128 5.73 5.43 1.10
CA MET A 128 4.66 6.27 0.52
C MET A 128 4.21 7.39 1.46
N GLY A 129 4.25 7.16 2.78
CA GLY A 129 3.99 8.20 3.77
C GLY A 129 4.98 9.37 3.66
N GLU A 130 6.27 9.08 3.47
CA GLU A 130 7.32 10.07 3.23
C GLU A 130 7.09 10.83 1.91
N VAL A 131 6.90 10.10 0.81
CA VAL A 131 6.61 10.71 -0.51
C VAL A 131 5.39 11.64 -0.46
N MET A 132 4.35 11.25 0.27
CA MET A 132 3.15 12.08 0.40
C MET A 132 3.36 13.30 1.31
N ALA A 133 4.24 13.20 2.32
CA ALA A 133 4.61 14.32 3.17
C ALA A 133 5.43 15.37 2.40
N ASP A 134 6.30 14.92 1.49
CA ASP A 134 7.19 15.79 0.68
C ASP A 134 6.49 16.42 -0.53
N ARG A 135 5.20 16.19 -0.72
CA ARG A 135 4.49 16.71 -1.89
C ARG A 135 4.52 18.23 -1.98
N ASN A 136 4.88 18.73 -3.12
CA ASN A 136 4.84 20.13 -3.50
C ASN A 136 3.82 20.43 -4.61
N LYS A 137 2.96 19.48 -4.89
CA LYS A 137 1.85 19.56 -5.84
C LYS A 137 0.64 18.81 -5.29
N PRO A 138 -0.58 19.18 -5.67
CA PRO A 138 -1.77 18.48 -5.20
C PRO A 138 -1.79 17.04 -5.71
N VAL A 139 -2.14 16.14 -4.80
CA VAL A 139 -2.32 14.71 -5.05
C VAL A 139 -3.73 14.30 -4.66
N VAL A 140 -4.50 13.81 -5.61
CA VAL A 140 -5.80 13.19 -5.38
C VAL A 140 -5.66 11.68 -5.55
N VAL A 141 -6.04 10.92 -4.55
CA VAL A 141 -6.09 9.45 -4.63
C VAL A 141 -7.48 9.01 -5.06
N ARG A 142 -7.55 8.14 -6.07
CA ARG A 142 -8.79 7.46 -6.49
C ARG A 142 -8.61 5.95 -6.35
N THR A 143 -9.61 5.30 -5.74
CA THR A 143 -9.50 3.87 -5.40
C THR A 143 -10.84 3.13 -5.51
N HIS A 144 -10.79 1.81 -5.72
CA HIS A 144 -11.92 0.90 -5.49
C HIS A 144 -11.60 -0.19 -4.45
N ILE A 145 -10.33 -0.34 -4.09
CA ILE A 145 -9.92 -1.05 -2.89
C ILE A 145 -8.73 -0.35 -2.24
N LEU A 146 -8.86 0.03 -0.98
CA LEU A 146 -7.85 0.73 -0.20
C LEU A 146 -7.79 0.11 1.19
N GLY A 147 -6.93 -0.89 1.35
CA GLY A 147 -6.78 -1.62 2.61
C GLY A 147 -5.42 -1.40 3.26
N SER A 148 -5.42 -1.34 4.59
CA SER A 148 -4.25 -1.49 5.42
C SER A 148 -3.07 -0.56 5.01
N ALA A 149 -1.90 -1.07 4.61
CA ALA A 149 -0.76 -0.27 4.14
C ALA A 149 -1.14 0.78 3.08
N ALA A 150 -2.11 0.46 2.19
CA ALA A 150 -2.57 1.40 1.19
C ALA A 150 -3.40 2.55 1.79
N VAL A 151 -4.10 2.34 2.91
CA VAL A 151 -4.73 3.44 3.65
C VAL A 151 -3.65 4.39 4.16
N LYS A 152 -2.58 3.87 4.80
CA LYS A 152 -1.48 4.69 5.30
C LYS A 152 -0.84 5.51 4.18
N ALA A 153 -0.64 4.91 3.00
CA ALA A 153 -0.12 5.59 1.81
C ALA A 153 -1.02 6.72 1.29
N ALA A 154 -2.35 6.62 1.48
CA ALA A 154 -3.31 7.54 0.88
C ALA A 154 -3.79 8.67 1.80
N VAL A 155 -3.76 8.48 3.13
CA VAL A 155 -4.44 9.40 4.07
C VAL A 155 -3.88 10.82 4.10
N GLN A 156 -2.67 11.04 3.61
CA GLN A 156 -2.05 12.37 3.48
C GLN A 156 -2.38 13.09 2.16
N ALA A 157 -3.06 12.43 1.21
CA ALA A 157 -3.48 13.07 -0.03
C ALA A 157 -4.41 14.25 0.24
N ASP A 158 -4.45 15.21 -0.68
CA ASP A 158 -5.36 16.36 -0.58
C ASP A 158 -6.83 15.91 -0.65
N GLU A 159 -7.10 14.78 -1.31
CA GLU A 159 -8.42 14.15 -1.31
C GLU A 159 -8.31 12.64 -1.61
N VAL A 160 -9.10 11.83 -0.91
CA VAL A 160 -9.24 10.39 -1.17
C VAL A 160 -10.65 10.11 -1.67
N ILE A 161 -10.77 9.56 -2.87
CA ILE A 161 -12.04 9.35 -3.58
C ILE A 161 -12.24 7.86 -3.85
N ALA A 162 -13.31 7.29 -3.35
CA ALA A 162 -13.77 5.98 -3.77
C ALA A 162 -14.35 6.05 -5.18
N SER A 163 -14.00 5.09 -6.04
CA SER A 163 -14.41 5.10 -7.47
C SER A 163 -15.91 4.89 -7.69
N ASN A 164 -16.57 4.23 -6.74
CA ASN A 164 -18.00 3.91 -6.75
C ASN A 164 -18.46 3.52 -5.33
N PRO A 165 -19.77 3.38 -5.06
CA PRO A 165 -20.30 3.03 -3.74
C PRO A 165 -19.83 1.67 -3.18
N ASN A 166 -19.53 0.70 -4.04
CA ASN A 166 -19.09 -0.65 -3.66
C ASN A 166 -17.58 -0.74 -3.42
N ALA A 167 -16.83 0.37 -3.57
CA ALA A 167 -15.41 0.40 -3.23
C ALA A 167 -15.22 0.09 -1.74
N ARG A 168 -14.14 -0.64 -1.42
CA ARG A 168 -13.86 -1.10 -0.06
C ARG A 168 -12.64 -0.40 0.51
N ILE A 169 -12.78 0.17 1.72
CA ILE A 169 -11.76 0.97 2.39
C ILE A 169 -11.65 0.53 3.85
N GLY A 170 -10.44 0.40 4.38
CA GLY A 170 -10.24 0.04 5.79
C GLY A 170 -9.08 -0.91 6.04
N SER A 171 -9.34 -2.01 6.77
CA SER A 171 -8.30 -2.98 7.19
C SER A 171 -7.12 -2.30 7.92
N ILE A 172 -7.43 -1.32 8.80
CA ILE A 172 -6.43 -0.55 9.54
C ILE A 172 -5.96 -1.38 10.73
N GLY A 173 -4.81 -2.01 10.58
CA GLY A 173 -4.23 -2.90 11.56
C GLY A 173 -2.99 -3.61 11.03
N ALA A 174 -2.25 -4.27 11.92
CA ALA A 174 -1.05 -5.02 11.60
C ALA A 174 -1.12 -6.46 12.10
N PHE A 175 -0.51 -7.38 11.37
CA PHE A 175 -0.34 -8.76 11.80
C PHE A 175 0.99 -9.32 11.29
N PHE A 176 1.40 -10.43 11.85
CA PHE A 176 2.58 -11.17 11.42
C PHE A 176 2.20 -12.62 11.12
N SER A 177 2.58 -13.11 9.96
CA SER A 177 2.35 -14.50 9.55
C SER A 177 3.66 -15.27 9.54
N VAL A 178 3.66 -16.45 10.16
CA VAL A 178 4.79 -17.36 10.18
C VAL A 178 4.48 -18.60 9.39
N ASN A 179 5.34 -18.96 8.46
CA ASN A 179 5.24 -20.22 7.72
C ASN A 179 5.75 -21.36 8.61
N LYS A 180 4.82 -22.20 9.10
CA LYS A 180 5.16 -23.31 9.99
C LYS A 180 6.07 -24.36 9.34
N SER A 181 5.94 -24.60 8.04
CA SER A 181 6.79 -25.55 7.32
C SER A 181 8.21 -25.06 7.23
N PHE A 182 8.41 -23.75 7.04
CA PHE A 182 9.73 -23.12 7.07
C PHE A 182 10.32 -23.17 8.47
N VAL A 183 9.54 -22.88 9.51
CA VAL A 183 10.01 -22.96 10.91
C VAL A 183 10.47 -24.37 11.25
N ALA A 184 9.71 -25.38 10.87
CA ALA A 184 10.08 -26.78 11.08
C ALA A 184 11.39 -27.14 10.35
N TRP A 185 11.50 -26.76 9.09
CA TRP A 185 12.73 -26.93 8.32
C TRP A 185 13.91 -26.19 8.93
N TYR A 186 13.71 -24.94 9.37
CA TYR A 186 14.75 -24.13 9.99
C TYR A 186 15.28 -24.78 11.27
N GLN A 187 14.39 -25.20 12.16
CA GLN A 187 14.75 -25.89 13.41
C GLN A 187 15.49 -27.22 13.20
N GLU A 188 15.21 -27.90 12.07
CA GLU A 188 15.87 -29.18 11.72
C GLU A 188 17.25 -28.99 11.07
N ASN A 189 17.44 -27.89 10.31
CA ASN A 189 18.57 -27.76 9.40
C ASN A 189 19.52 -26.58 9.70
N VAL A 190 19.16 -25.69 10.65
CA VAL A 190 19.94 -24.48 10.95
C VAL A 190 20.25 -24.43 12.43
N ASP A 191 21.51 -24.20 12.75
CA ASP A 191 22.01 -23.99 14.11
C ASP A 191 22.57 -22.57 14.24
N ASP A 192 21.90 -21.73 15.02
CA ASP A 192 22.29 -20.33 15.23
C ASP A 192 23.25 -20.19 16.40
N ILE A 193 24.42 -19.63 16.14
CA ILE A 193 25.41 -19.31 17.17
C ILE A 193 25.49 -17.80 17.35
N TYR A 194 25.13 -17.33 18.54
CA TYR A 194 25.12 -15.91 18.88
C TYR A 194 26.33 -15.53 19.72
N ALA A 195 26.86 -14.33 19.50
CA ALA A 195 27.89 -13.78 20.39
C ALA A 195 27.33 -13.56 21.80
N THR A 196 28.13 -13.78 22.81
CA THR A 196 27.73 -13.69 24.22
C THR A 196 27.13 -12.33 24.59
N THR A 197 27.55 -11.25 23.92
CA THR A 197 27.08 -9.88 24.15
C THR A 197 25.88 -9.48 23.27
N SER A 198 25.39 -10.37 22.39
CA SER A 198 24.29 -10.08 21.45
C SER A 198 22.99 -10.77 21.88
N GLN A 199 22.61 -10.63 23.13
CA GLN A 199 21.46 -11.34 23.71
C GLN A 199 20.11 -10.99 23.09
N ASP A 200 19.95 -9.75 22.60
CA ASP A 200 18.70 -9.29 22.03
C ASP A 200 18.61 -9.49 20.49
N LYS A 201 19.68 -10.02 19.89
CA LYS A 201 19.68 -10.25 18.44
C LYS A 201 18.70 -11.33 18.06
N ASN A 202 17.77 -11.01 17.13
CA ASN A 202 16.68 -11.88 16.68
C ASN A 202 15.78 -12.39 17.83
N LEU A 203 15.63 -11.62 18.91
CA LEU A 203 14.92 -12.03 20.12
C LEU A 203 13.50 -12.49 19.82
N GLU A 204 12.78 -11.76 18.96
CA GLU A 204 11.39 -12.06 18.59
C GLU A 204 11.27 -13.43 17.92
N PHE A 205 12.15 -13.72 16.95
CA PHE A 205 12.15 -14.98 16.23
C PHE A 205 12.62 -16.14 17.10
N ARG A 206 13.68 -15.96 17.88
CA ARG A 206 14.18 -16.98 18.83
C ARG A 206 13.13 -17.37 19.85
N SER A 207 12.51 -16.37 20.48
CA SER A 207 11.43 -16.60 21.45
C SER A 207 10.25 -17.34 20.81
N TYR A 208 9.92 -16.99 19.55
CA TYR A 208 8.88 -17.69 18.80
C TYR A 208 9.22 -19.17 18.58
N LEU A 209 10.49 -19.50 18.24
CA LEU A 209 10.94 -20.89 18.09
C LEU A 209 10.85 -21.69 19.41
N GLU A 210 11.01 -21.03 20.55
CA GLU A 210 10.86 -21.57 21.89
C GLU A 210 9.38 -21.63 22.38
N GLY A 211 8.44 -21.13 21.55
CA GLY A 211 7.01 -21.10 21.84
C GLY A 211 6.51 -19.81 22.52
N ASP A 212 7.41 -18.89 22.87
CA ASP A 212 7.04 -17.58 23.41
C ASP A 212 6.77 -16.57 22.28
N LYS A 213 5.50 -16.18 22.14
CA LYS A 213 5.04 -15.21 21.14
C LYS A 213 5.03 -13.77 21.65
N MET A 214 5.34 -13.53 22.94
CA MET A 214 5.17 -12.20 23.53
C MET A 214 6.09 -11.14 22.95
N PRO A 215 7.40 -11.39 22.68
CA PRO A 215 8.26 -10.41 22.06
C PRO A 215 7.74 -9.99 20.65
N MET A 216 7.36 -10.96 19.82
CA MET A 216 6.77 -10.72 18.51
C MET A 216 5.45 -9.91 18.61
N LYS A 217 4.60 -10.28 19.57
CA LYS A 217 3.33 -9.58 19.79
C LYS A 217 3.56 -8.12 20.19
N LYS A 218 4.51 -7.82 21.06
CA LYS A 218 4.85 -6.44 21.45
C LYS A 218 5.30 -5.60 20.25
N LEU A 219 6.10 -6.19 19.36
CA LEU A 219 6.53 -5.53 18.13
C LEU A 219 5.34 -5.18 17.25
N ILE A 220 4.42 -6.13 17.03
CA ILE A 220 3.22 -5.92 16.22
C ILE A 220 2.28 -4.91 16.86
N ASP A 221 2.06 -4.98 18.17
CA ASP A 221 1.21 -4.03 18.91
C ASP A 221 1.75 -2.58 18.77
N LYS A 222 3.09 -2.41 18.75
CA LYS A 222 3.71 -1.11 18.48
C LYS A 222 3.41 -0.61 17.06
N TYR A 223 3.64 -1.44 16.04
CA TYR A 223 3.32 -1.09 14.63
C TYR A 223 1.83 -0.76 14.45
N ASP A 224 0.94 -1.54 15.05
CA ASP A 224 -0.49 -1.32 15.02
C ASP A 224 -0.89 0.03 15.63
N SER A 225 -0.30 0.35 16.80
CA SER A 225 -0.53 1.62 17.49
C SER A 225 -0.02 2.81 16.66
N ASP A 226 1.19 2.71 16.12
CA ASP A 226 1.80 3.76 15.28
C ASP A 226 0.95 4.00 14.02
N PHE A 227 0.48 2.93 13.37
CA PHE A 227 -0.39 3.04 12.20
C PHE A 227 -1.73 3.70 12.51
N LYS A 228 -2.41 3.29 13.58
CA LYS A 228 -3.69 3.89 14.02
C LYS A 228 -3.54 5.36 14.38
N SER A 229 -2.45 5.71 15.06
CA SER A 229 -2.09 7.09 15.37
C SER A 229 -1.88 7.90 14.10
N PHE A 230 -1.15 7.37 13.13
CA PHE A 230 -0.90 8.02 11.84
C PHE A 230 -2.21 8.32 11.10
N VAL A 231 -3.10 7.33 10.98
CA VAL A 231 -4.42 7.54 10.34
C VAL A 231 -5.23 8.59 11.08
N SER A 232 -5.27 8.53 12.42
CA SER A 232 -6.03 9.50 13.25
C SER A 232 -5.49 10.91 13.14
N THR A 233 -4.18 11.08 12.90
CA THR A 233 -3.55 12.40 12.73
C THR A 233 -3.90 13.02 11.37
N HIS A 234 -4.01 12.19 10.32
CA HIS A 234 -4.19 12.68 8.94
C HIS A 234 -5.65 12.64 8.46
N ARG A 235 -6.55 11.99 9.22
CA ARG A 235 -7.98 11.92 8.89
C ARG A 235 -8.84 12.45 10.02
N ASN A 236 -9.85 13.23 9.68
CA ASN A 236 -10.86 13.66 10.63
C ASN A 236 -11.90 12.54 10.81
N LEU A 237 -11.54 11.53 11.62
CA LEU A 237 -12.43 10.41 11.91
C LEU A 237 -13.70 10.89 12.62
N LYS A 238 -14.83 10.36 12.21
CA LYS A 238 -16.17 10.81 12.64
C LYS A 238 -16.90 9.75 13.44
N GLY A 239 -17.85 10.19 14.24
CA GLY A 239 -18.70 9.35 15.06
C GLY A 239 -18.34 9.39 16.54
N SER A 240 -18.95 8.50 17.33
CA SER A 240 -18.63 8.32 18.75
C SER A 240 -17.24 7.71 18.94
N ALA A 241 -16.70 7.76 20.15
CA ALA A 241 -15.44 7.08 20.48
C ALA A 241 -15.49 5.57 20.15
N ALA A 242 -16.64 4.92 20.32
CA ALA A 242 -16.85 3.53 19.95
C ALA A 242 -16.76 3.33 18.42
N THR A 243 -17.37 4.22 17.63
CA THR A 243 -17.32 4.19 16.16
C THR A 243 -15.88 4.40 15.66
N VAL A 244 -15.15 5.36 16.24
CA VAL A 244 -13.74 5.59 15.87
C VAL A 244 -12.88 4.38 16.21
N LYS A 245 -13.08 3.77 17.39
CA LYS A 245 -12.39 2.54 17.77
C LYS A 245 -12.68 1.40 16.78
N GLU A 246 -13.95 1.21 16.39
CA GLU A 246 -14.35 0.22 15.39
C GLU A 246 -13.71 0.49 14.04
N THR A 247 -13.68 1.76 13.59
CA THR A 247 -13.03 2.18 12.33
C THR A 247 -11.55 1.77 12.27
N LEU A 248 -10.88 1.78 13.41
CA LEU A 248 -9.46 1.44 13.56
C LEU A 248 -9.22 -0.01 14.01
N SER A 249 -10.22 -0.90 13.95
CA SER A 249 -10.09 -2.28 14.45
C SER A 249 -9.86 -3.33 13.37
N GLY A 250 -9.47 -2.92 12.16
CA GLY A 250 -9.12 -3.82 11.07
C GLY A 250 -10.28 -4.19 10.14
N GLY A 251 -11.47 -3.60 10.31
CA GLY A 251 -12.62 -3.84 9.43
C GLY A 251 -12.47 -3.18 8.05
N MET A 252 -13.12 -3.76 7.04
CA MET A 252 -13.30 -3.15 5.71
C MET A 252 -14.71 -2.60 5.59
N PHE A 253 -14.83 -1.40 5.05
CA PHE A 253 -16.09 -0.65 4.92
C PHE A 253 -16.39 -0.38 3.45
N GLU A 254 -17.66 -0.40 3.08
CA GLU A 254 -18.09 0.14 1.78
C GLU A 254 -17.89 1.65 1.73
N ALA A 255 -17.75 2.20 0.53
CA ALA A 255 -17.40 3.61 0.34
C ALA A 255 -18.32 4.59 1.08
N THR A 256 -19.62 4.32 1.14
CA THR A 256 -20.58 5.18 1.84
C THR A 256 -20.32 5.21 3.35
N ASP A 257 -20.07 4.05 3.96
CA ASP A 257 -19.73 3.94 5.37
C ASP A 257 -18.33 4.53 5.66
N ALA A 258 -17.33 4.21 4.83
CA ALA A 258 -15.99 4.78 4.93
C ALA A 258 -15.99 6.33 4.89
N LYS A 259 -16.85 6.93 4.05
CA LYS A 259 -17.05 8.37 3.98
C LYS A 259 -17.71 8.91 5.25
N SER A 260 -18.73 8.23 5.75
CA SER A 260 -19.41 8.63 7.00
C SER A 260 -18.47 8.59 8.20
N ARG A 261 -17.51 7.65 8.21
CA ARG A 261 -16.47 7.49 9.22
C ARG A 261 -15.29 8.47 9.05
N GLY A 262 -15.22 9.22 7.95
CA GLY A 262 -14.15 10.19 7.69
C GLY A 262 -12.88 9.58 7.11
N LEU A 263 -12.90 8.32 6.66
CA LEU A 263 -11.76 7.67 6.03
C LEU A 263 -11.49 8.19 4.62
N ILE A 264 -12.55 8.61 3.90
CA ILE A 264 -12.46 9.17 2.54
C ILE A 264 -13.30 10.44 2.43
N ASP A 265 -13.04 11.23 1.38
CA ASP A 265 -13.65 12.55 1.18
C ASP A 265 -14.82 12.50 0.19
N GLY A 266 -14.75 11.61 -0.81
CA GLY A 266 -15.72 11.58 -1.89
C GLY A 266 -15.95 10.18 -2.48
N ILE A 267 -17.03 10.10 -3.25
CA ILE A 267 -17.36 8.92 -4.08
C ILE A 267 -17.64 9.43 -5.48
N GLY A 268 -16.91 8.92 -6.49
CA GLY A 268 -17.13 9.35 -7.86
C GLY A 268 -16.20 8.70 -8.88
N GLY A 269 -16.63 8.73 -10.13
CA GLY A 269 -15.87 8.21 -11.27
C GLY A 269 -14.63 9.05 -11.61
N LEU A 270 -13.94 8.68 -12.70
CA LEU A 270 -12.72 9.36 -13.14
C LEU A 270 -12.93 10.87 -13.37
N SER A 271 -14.01 11.26 -14.07
CA SER A 271 -14.30 12.68 -14.33
C SER A 271 -14.51 13.48 -13.06
N TYR A 272 -15.11 12.88 -12.01
CA TYR A 272 -15.24 13.53 -10.72
C TYR A 272 -13.85 13.76 -10.09
N ALA A 273 -13.00 12.74 -10.05
CA ALA A 273 -11.65 12.85 -9.49
C ALA A 273 -10.78 13.89 -10.24
N VAL A 274 -10.90 13.93 -11.58
CA VAL A 274 -10.22 14.94 -12.42
C VAL A 274 -10.66 16.37 -12.03
N LYS A 275 -11.97 16.61 -11.91
CA LYS A 275 -12.50 17.93 -11.49
C LYS A 275 -12.03 18.31 -10.08
N ARG A 276 -11.94 17.35 -9.18
CA ARG A 276 -11.40 17.59 -7.82
C ARG A 276 -9.92 17.98 -7.88
N LEU A 277 -9.10 17.23 -8.64
CA LEU A 277 -7.70 17.58 -8.84
C LEU A 277 -7.52 18.96 -9.46
N GLN A 278 -8.30 19.31 -10.49
CA GLN A 278 -8.30 20.66 -11.08
C GLN A 278 -8.61 21.76 -10.04
N SER A 279 -9.57 21.48 -9.13
CA SER A 279 -9.89 22.40 -8.03
C SER A 279 -8.71 22.57 -7.07
N HIS A 280 -8.06 21.47 -6.69
CA HIS A 280 -6.88 21.54 -5.83
C HIS A 280 -5.71 22.28 -6.51
N ILE A 281 -5.45 22.05 -7.81
CA ILE A 281 -4.40 22.76 -8.56
C ILE A 281 -4.61 24.29 -8.51
N ARG A 282 -5.86 24.75 -8.67
CA ARG A 282 -6.16 26.20 -8.60
C ARG A 282 -5.93 26.82 -7.22
N ASN A 283 -6.05 26.04 -6.17
CA ASN A 283 -6.00 26.50 -4.78
C ASN A 283 -4.69 26.14 -4.07
N PHE A 284 -3.84 25.32 -4.69
CA PHE A 284 -2.58 24.87 -4.10
C PHE A 284 -1.59 26.03 -4.07
N LYS A 285 -1.18 26.42 -2.87
CA LYS A 285 -0.11 27.41 -2.67
C LYS A 285 1.18 26.62 -2.47
N SER A 286 2.08 26.73 -3.41
CA SER A 286 3.45 26.21 -3.31
C SER A 286 4.26 26.91 -2.24
#